data_c5c2678786a9c117844bf4f19ddc5d87
#
_entry.id   c5c2678786a9c117844bf4f19ddc5d87
#
_cell.length_a   1.000
_cell.length_b   1.000
_cell.length_c   1.000
_cell.angle_alpha   90.00
_cell.angle_beta   90.00
_cell.angle_gamma   90.00
#
_symmetry.space_group_name_H-M   'P 1'
#
loop_
_entity.id
_entity.type
_entity.pdbx_description
1 polymer ?
#
loop_
_entity_poly.entity_id
_entity_poly.type
_entity_poly.pdbx_seq_one_letter_code
_entity_poly.pdbx_strand_id
1 'polypeptide(L)'
;MSFCRIDDRPIRVREPIVAPDALIIQDPTLLHQVDVFGGMRAGGAVLINTGRAVADLGLADLDFNVLAVPASELAREHVGRPLPNAALLGGFAAHCGVVSLESVTTAIAARFPRAIAKGNIAAAVAAHAFVEGARHAA
;
A
#
# COMPACT_ATOMS: atom_id res chain seq x y z
N MET A 1 -12.42 6.67 -1.59
CA MET A 1 -11.39 6.91 -0.57
C MET A 1 -11.79 6.17 0.69
N SER A 2 -10.85 5.49 1.33
CA SER A 2 -11.08 4.76 2.58
C SER A 2 -10.11 5.24 3.65
N PHE A 3 -10.53 5.21 4.90
CA PHE A 3 -9.72 5.64 6.03
C PHE A 3 -9.56 4.50 7.02
N CYS A 4 -8.36 4.37 7.59
CA CYS A 4 -8.05 3.40 8.62
C CYS A 4 -7.25 4.06 9.73
N ARG A 5 -7.62 3.81 10.97
CA ARG A 5 -6.87 4.25 12.15
C ARG A 5 -6.37 3.03 12.90
N ILE A 6 -5.11 3.07 13.27
CA ILE A 6 -4.46 2.03 14.05
C ILE A 6 -3.88 2.68 15.29
N ASP A 7 -4.25 2.19 16.47
CA ASP A 7 -3.79 2.71 17.74
C ASP A 7 -3.76 1.56 18.75
N ASP A 8 -2.91 1.66 19.77
CA ASP A 8 -2.85 0.76 20.92
C ASP A 8 -3.88 1.12 22.00
N ARG A 9 -4.60 2.23 21.81
CA ARG A 9 -5.70 2.69 22.68
C ARG A 9 -7.03 2.56 21.95
N PRO A 10 -8.18 2.48 22.68
CA PRO A 10 -9.48 2.45 22.06
C PRO A 10 -9.71 3.67 21.15
N ILE A 11 -10.08 3.41 19.89
CA ILE A 11 -10.36 4.45 18.91
C ILE A 11 -11.83 4.82 18.98
N ARG A 12 -12.12 6.08 19.27
CA ARG A 12 -13.50 6.61 19.38
C ARG A 12 -13.86 7.59 18.26
N VAL A 13 -12.85 8.09 17.53
CA VAL A 13 -13.05 9.04 16.44
C VAL A 13 -13.32 8.28 15.14
N ARG A 14 -14.43 8.62 14.47
CA ARG A 14 -14.82 8.03 13.18
C ARG A 14 -14.88 9.04 12.05
N GLU A 15 -14.31 10.20 12.25
CA GLU A 15 -14.22 11.25 11.24
C GLU A 15 -13.21 10.88 10.14
N PRO A 16 -13.36 11.45 8.93
CA PRO A 16 -12.34 11.34 7.89
C PRO A 16 -10.97 11.78 8.40
N ILE A 17 -9.92 11.15 7.91
CA ILE A 17 -8.55 11.49 8.28
C ILE A 17 -8.11 12.70 7.47
N VAL A 18 -7.80 13.81 8.14
CA VAL A 18 -7.36 15.06 7.50
C VAL A 18 -5.84 15.22 7.51
N ALA A 19 -5.14 14.51 8.40
CA ALA A 19 -3.68 14.54 8.52
C ALA A 19 -3.15 13.10 8.60
N PRO A 20 -3.09 12.39 7.47
CA PRO A 20 -2.65 11.01 7.46
C PRO A 20 -1.15 10.87 7.72
N ASP A 21 -0.77 9.78 8.37
CA ASP A 21 0.63 9.38 8.56
C ASP A 21 1.13 8.53 7.39
N ALA A 22 0.22 7.89 6.67
CA ALA A 22 0.52 7.05 5.52
C ALA A 22 -0.59 7.11 4.47
N LEU A 23 -0.21 6.96 3.21
CA LEU A 23 -1.12 6.89 2.07
C LEU A 23 -0.81 5.66 1.23
N ILE A 24 -1.87 4.99 0.78
CA ILE A 24 -1.81 3.99 -0.29
C ILE A 24 -2.58 4.55 -1.47
N ILE A 25 -1.91 4.75 -2.59
CA ILE A 25 -2.50 5.27 -3.82
C ILE A 25 -2.68 4.12 -4.79
N GLN A 26 -3.91 3.65 -4.89
CA GLN A 26 -4.26 2.50 -5.74
C GLN A 26 -4.31 2.88 -7.22
N ASP A 27 -4.76 4.08 -7.52
CA ASP A 27 -4.85 4.61 -8.87
C ASP A 27 -3.89 5.80 -9.04
N PRO A 28 -2.76 5.62 -9.76
CA PRO A 28 -1.75 6.66 -9.93
C PRO A 28 -2.24 7.88 -10.71
N THR A 29 -3.35 7.78 -11.44
CA THR A 29 -3.93 8.93 -12.16
C THR A 29 -4.44 10.00 -11.19
N LEU A 30 -4.74 9.63 -9.94
CA LEU A 30 -5.16 10.57 -8.90
C LEU A 30 -4.07 11.60 -8.55
N LEU A 31 -2.81 11.29 -8.81
CA LEU A 31 -1.69 12.22 -8.56
C LEU A 31 -1.83 13.53 -9.35
N HIS A 32 -2.51 13.49 -10.49
CA HIS A 32 -2.68 14.64 -11.39
C HIS A 32 -4.09 15.26 -11.32
N GLN A 33 -5.01 14.61 -10.64
CA GLN A 33 -6.42 15.03 -10.60
C GLN A 33 -6.83 15.69 -9.31
N VAL A 34 -6.26 15.26 -8.20
CA VAL A 34 -6.60 15.74 -6.85
C VAL A 34 -5.35 15.93 -6.02
N ASP A 35 -5.43 16.77 -5.00
CA ASP A 35 -4.38 16.93 -4.00
C ASP A 35 -4.44 15.77 -2.99
N VAL A 36 -3.82 14.63 -3.36
CA VAL A 36 -3.81 13.44 -2.50
C VAL A 36 -2.94 13.60 -1.25
N PHE A 37 -2.01 14.55 -1.26
CA PHE A 37 -1.06 14.76 -0.17
C PHE A 37 -1.52 15.84 0.82
N GLY A 38 -2.65 16.48 0.58
CA GLY A 38 -3.18 17.54 1.44
C GLY A 38 -3.31 17.09 2.90
N GLY A 39 -2.70 17.84 3.81
CA GLY A 39 -2.71 17.55 5.24
C GLY A 39 -1.73 16.47 5.69
N MET A 40 -1.04 15.80 4.79
CA MET A 40 -0.08 14.76 5.14
C MET A 40 1.13 15.34 5.88
N ARG A 41 1.56 14.64 6.93
CA ARG A 41 2.72 15.04 7.73
C ARG A 41 4.02 14.79 6.97
N ALA A 42 5.00 15.69 7.18
CA ALA A 42 6.34 15.52 6.64
C ALA A 42 6.96 14.18 7.07
N GLY A 43 7.65 13.53 6.16
CA GLY A 43 8.23 12.20 6.39
C GLY A 43 7.23 11.06 6.37
N GLY A 44 5.97 11.31 6.09
CA GLY A 44 4.92 10.29 6.00
C GLY A 44 5.20 9.27 4.88
N ALA A 45 4.67 8.08 5.04
CA ALA A 45 4.88 6.97 4.10
C ALA A 45 3.85 7.01 2.98
N VAL A 46 4.31 6.90 1.74
CA VAL A 46 3.44 6.84 0.56
C VAL A 46 3.80 5.59 -0.25
N LEU A 47 2.80 4.77 -0.54
CA LEU A 47 2.94 3.62 -1.42
C LEU A 47 2.03 3.82 -2.63
N ILE A 48 2.60 3.74 -3.82
CA ILE A 48 1.89 3.99 -5.08
C ILE A 48 1.84 2.71 -5.91
N ASN A 49 0.66 2.36 -6.39
CA ASN A 49 0.47 1.26 -7.34
C ASN A 49 0.87 1.72 -8.73
N THR A 50 2.10 1.44 -9.13
CA THR A 50 2.60 1.75 -10.47
C THR A 50 3.83 0.89 -10.80
N GLY A 51 4.00 0.59 -12.07
CA GLY A 51 5.23 -0.03 -12.58
C GLY A 51 6.32 0.98 -12.93
N ARG A 52 6.04 2.29 -12.80
CA ARG A 52 7.01 3.36 -13.08
C ARG A 52 7.94 3.57 -11.89
N ALA A 53 9.15 4.03 -12.16
CA ALA A 53 10.07 4.45 -11.11
C ALA A 53 9.54 5.71 -10.39
N VAL A 54 9.76 5.81 -9.09
CA VAL A 54 9.35 6.97 -8.29
C VAL A 54 9.93 8.28 -8.85
N ALA A 55 11.17 8.24 -9.34
CA ALA A 55 11.84 9.39 -9.95
C ALA A 55 11.06 9.98 -11.15
N ASP A 56 10.28 9.13 -11.85
CA ASP A 56 9.52 9.54 -13.03
C ASP A 56 8.11 10.06 -12.68
N LEU A 57 7.74 10.09 -11.41
CA LEU A 57 6.41 10.51 -10.96
C LEU A 57 6.32 12.01 -10.63
N GLY A 58 7.43 12.72 -10.66
CA GLY A 58 7.46 14.16 -10.34
C GLY A 58 7.24 14.49 -8.88
N LEU A 59 7.58 13.56 -7.97
CA LEU A 59 7.36 13.70 -6.53
C LEU A 59 8.63 14.02 -5.74
N ALA A 60 9.73 14.33 -6.42
CA ALA A 60 11.04 14.50 -5.79
C ALA A 60 11.13 15.67 -4.80
N ASP A 61 10.30 16.70 -5.01
CA ASP A 61 10.29 17.91 -4.16
C ASP A 61 9.43 17.75 -2.91
N LEU A 62 8.76 16.62 -2.75
CA LEU A 62 7.89 16.36 -1.61
C LEU A 62 8.69 15.69 -0.48
N ASP A 63 8.44 16.15 0.74
CA ASP A 63 9.08 15.59 1.94
C ASP A 63 8.31 14.37 2.47
N PHE A 64 8.19 13.34 1.62
CA PHE A 64 7.55 12.08 1.95
C PHE A 64 8.46 10.91 1.60
N ASN A 65 8.24 9.80 2.29
CA ASN A 65 8.91 8.54 2.01
C ASN A 65 8.08 7.75 0.99
N VAL A 66 8.38 7.95 -0.31
CA VAL A 66 7.58 7.42 -1.41
C VAL A 66 8.22 6.15 -1.97
N LEU A 67 7.45 5.08 -2.04
CA LEU A 67 7.81 3.86 -2.76
C LEU A 67 6.71 3.47 -3.75
N ALA A 68 7.09 2.76 -4.79
CA ALA A 68 6.17 2.24 -5.81
C ALA A 68 6.20 0.72 -5.81
N VAL A 69 5.07 0.11 -6.12
CA VAL A 69 4.94 -1.33 -6.30
C VAL A 69 3.96 -1.60 -7.45
N PRO A 70 4.30 -2.50 -8.41
CA PRO A 70 3.41 -2.82 -9.52
C PRO A 70 2.32 -3.82 -9.08
N ALA A 71 1.46 -3.39 -8.15
CA ALA A 71 0.51 -4.25 -7.47
C ALA A 71 -0.54 -4.85 -8.41
N SER A 72 -0.98 -4.11 -9.44
CA SER A 72 -1.93 -4.65 -10.42
C SER A 72 -1.31 -5.75 -11.28
N GLU A 73 -0.04 -5.62 -11.65
CA GLU A 73 0.68 -6.64 -12.41
C GLU A 73 0.90 -7.90 -11.57
N LEU A 74 1.30 -7.73 -10.31
CA LEU A 74 1.44 -8.85 -9.36
C LEU A 74 0.11 -9.55 -9.13
N ALA A 75 -0.98 -8.81 -9.06
CA ALA A 75 -2.31 -9.39 -8.95
C ALA A 75 -2.70 -10.20 -10.20
N ARG A 76 -2.40 -9.71 -11.40
CA ARG A 76 -2.63 -10.50 -12.64
C ARG A 76 -1.86 -11.80 -12.63
N GLU A 77 -0.60 -11.76 -12.20
CA GLU A 77 0.28 -12.92 -12.16
C GLU A 77 -0.21 -13.98 -11.17
N HIS A 78 -0.59 -13.58 -9.97
CA HIS A 78 -0.90 -14.49 -8.87
C HIS A 78 -2.39 -14.76 -8.66
N VAL A 79 -3.25 -13.82 -9.00
CA VAL A 79 -4.71 -13.92 -8.82
C VAL A 79 -5.43 -14.14 -10.15
N GLY A 80 -4.81 -13.73 -11.27
CA GLY A 80 -5.41 -13.79 -12.59
C GLY A 80 -6.25 -12.56 -12.95
N ARG A 81 -6.34 -11.57 -12.06
CA ARG A 81 -7.08 -10.32 -12.27
C ARG A 81 -6.28 -9.14 -11.73
N PRO A 82 -6.42 -7.93 -12.31
CA PRO A 82 -5.74 -6.73 -11.83
C PRO A 82 -6.43 -6.13 -10.59
N LEU A 83 -6.59 -6.92 -9.54
CA LEU A 83 -7.19 -6.54 -8.27
C LEU A 83 -6.08 -6.32 -7.24
N PRO A 84 -5.56 -5.10 -7.09
CA PRO A 84 -4.29 -4.85 -6.39
C PRO A 84 -4.38 -4.82 -4.87
N ASN A 85 -5.57 -4.95 -4.28
CA ASN A 85 -5.79 -4.69 -2.85
C ASN A 85 -4.88 -5.49 -1.93
N ALA A 86 -4.81 -6.80 -2.11
CA ALA A 86 -3.99 -7.69 -1.28
C ALA A 86 -2.49 -7.42 -1.49
N ALA A 87 -2.07 -7.23 -2.74
CA ALA A 87 -0.69 -6.88 -3.07
C ALA A 87 -0.29 -5.55 -2.41
N LEU A 88 -1.14 -4.54 -2.46
CA LEU A 88 -0.88 -3.25 -1.81
C LEU A 88 -0.72 -3.39 -0.30
N LEU A 89 -1.52 -4.22 0.36
CA LEU A 89 -1.37 -4.48 1.79
C LEU A 89 -0.04 -5.15 2.12
N GLY A 90 0.40 -6.11 1.30
CA GLY A 90 1.71 -6.72 1.44
C GLY A 90 2.85 -5.72 1.30
N GLY A 91 2.78 -4.87 0.28
CA GLY A 91 3.74 -3.78 0.07
C GLY A 91 3.72 -2.75 1.21
N PHE A 92 2.55 -2.42 1.70
CA PHE A 92 2.38 -1.51 2.83
C PHE A 92 3.00 -2.05 4.11
N ALA A 93 2.85 -3.34 4.39
CA ALA A 93 3.48 -3.99 5.54
C ALA A 93 5.01 -3.83 5.48
N ALA A 94 5.62 -4.00 4.30
CA ALA A 94 7.06 -3.79 4.12
C ALA A 94 7.47 -2.33 4.27
N HIS A 95 6.64 -1.40 3.80
CA HIS A 95 6.98 0.04 3.77
C HIS A 95 6.82 0.71 5.13
N CYS A 96 5.68 0.51 5.79
CA CYS A 96 5.37 1.17 7.06
C CYS A 96 5.77 0.39 8.30
N GLY A 97 5.69 -0.94 8.27
CA GLY A 97 5.97 -1.80 9.41
C GLY A 97 4.94 -1.73 10.53
N VAL A 98 3.81 -1.03 10.35
CA VAL A 98 2.74 -0.96 11.36
C VAL A 98 1.89 -2.21 11.42
N VAL A 99 1.91 -3.01 10.35
CA VAL A 99 1.34 -4.34 10.29
C VAL A 99 2.39 -5.29 9.73
N SER A 100 2.36 -6.56 10.14
CA SER A 100 3.29 -7.57 9.63
C SER A 100 2.73 -8.27 8.39
N LEU A 101 3.61 -8.83 7.57
CA LEU A 101 3.20 -9.68 6.45
C LEU A 101 2.39 -10.89 6.95
N GLU A 102 2.78 -11.48 8.09
CA GLU A 102 2.06 -12.59 8.71
C GLU A 102 0.61 -12.20 9.03
N SER A 103 0.41 -11.01 9.62
CA SER A 103 -0.94 -10.50 9.90
C SER A 103 -1.75 -10.29 8.64
N VAL A 104 -1.15 -9.78 7.58
CA VAL A 104 -1.81 -9.57 6.27
C VAL A 104 -2.23 -10.92 5.67
N THR A 105 -1.33 -11.89 5.61
CA THR A 105 -1.64 -13.21 5.05
C THR A 105 -2.66 -13.97 5.86
N THR A 106 -2.61 -13.87 7.18
CA THR A 106 -3.61 -14.46 8.09
C THR A 106 -4.99 -13.85 7.86
N ALA A 107 -5.07 -12.53 7.72
CA ALA A 107 -6.33 -11.84 7.44
C ALA A 107 -6.91 -12.22 6.08
N ILE A 108 -6.08 -12.36 5.05
CA ILE A 108 -6.51 -12.82 3.72
C ILE A 108 -7.07 -14.23 3.81
N ALA A 109 -6.38 -15.14 4.50
CA ALA A 109 -6.82 -16.53 4.67
C ALA A 109 -8.17 -16.61 5.41
N ALA A 110 -8.41 -15.73 6.37
CA ALA A 110 -9.67 -15.68 7.13
C ALA A 110 -10.81 -15.05 6.33
N ARG A 111 -10.51 -14.13 5.40
CA ARG A 111 -11.51 -13.33 4.68
C ARG A 111 -12.03 -14.00 3.41
N PHE A 112 -11.18 -14.75 2.71
CA PHE A 112 -11.49 -15.29 1.40
C PHE A 112 -11.59 -16.82 1.43
N PRO A 113 -12.40 -17.42 0.54
CA PRO A 113 -12.36 -18.86 0.32
C PRO A 113 -10.94 -19.32 -0.05
N ARG A 114 -10.57 -20.53 0.34
CA ARG A 114 -9.21 -21.06 0.19
C ARG A 114 -8.61 -20.88 -1.21
N ALA A 115 -9.40 -21.14 -2.25
CA ALA A 115 -8.94 -21.02 -3.64
C ALA A 115 -8.57 -19.58 -4.02
N ILE A 116 -9.34 -18.60 -3.52
CA ILE A 116 -9.11 -17.17 -3.77
C ILE A 116 -8.00 -16.65 -2.86
N ALA A 117 -7.98 -17.06 -1.60
CA ALA A 117 -6.98 -16.64 -0.63
C ALA A 117 -5.56 -16.99 -1.09
N LYS A 118 -5.35 -18.16 -1.68
CA LYS A 118 -4.02 -18.60 -2.12
C LYS A 118 -3.36 -17.60 -3.08
N GLY A 119 -4.07 -17.16 -4.10
CA GLY A 119 -3.55 -16.19 -5.07
C GLY A 119 -3.31 -14.81 -4.45
N ASN A 120 -4.21 -14.35 -3.60
CA ASN A 120 -4.09 -13.07 -2.90
C ASN A 120 -2.91 -13.07 -1.91
N ILE A 121 -2.68 -14.16 -1.20
CA ILE A 121 -1.52 -14.33 -0.32
C ILE A 121 -0.24 -14.28 -1.15
N ALA A 122 -0.17 -14.99 -2.27
CA ALA A 122 0.99 -14.97 -3.16
C ALA A 122 1.28 -13.56 -3.67
N ALA A 123 0.25 -12.80 -4.06
CA ALA A 123 0.40 -11.41 -4.48
C ALA A 123 0.93 -10.51 -3.35
N ALA A 124 0.40 -10.67 -2.14
CA ALA A 124 0.85 -9.92 -0.97
C ALA A 124 2.32 -10.22 -0.63
N VAL A 125 2.73 -11.48 -0.65
CA VAL A 125 4.11 -11.91 -0.41
C VAL A 125 5.05 -11.34 -1.47
N ALA A 126 4.66 -11.40 -2.75
CA ALA A 126 5.46 -10.86 -3.85
C ALA A 126 5.63 -9.34 -3.74
N ALA A 127 4.57 -8.62 -3.42
CA ALA A 127 4.61 -7.17 -3.22
C ALA A 127 5.47 -6.78 -2.01
N HIS A 128 5.37 -7.52 -0.93
CA HIS A 128 6.21 -7.32 0.26
C HIS A 128 7.69 -7.45 -0.11
N ALA A 129 8.07 -8.51 -0.80
CA ALA A 129 9.45 -8.74 -1.24
C ALA A 129 9.93 -7.63 -2.18
N PHE A 130 9.08 -7.19 -3.10
CA PHE A 130 9.39 -6.10 -4.03
C PHE A 130 9.70 -4.80 -3.28
N VAL A 131 8.85 -4.42 -2.33
CA VAL A 131 9.00 -3.18 -1.55
C VAL A 131 10.20 -3.28 -0.62
N GLU A 132 10.46 -4.43 0.01
CA GLU A 132 11.67 -4.65 0.81
C GLU A 132 12.93 -4.44 -0.04
N GLY A 133 12.97 -4.96 -1.25
CA GLY A 133 14.08 -4.73 -2.19
C GLY A 133 14.26 -3.25 -2.53
N ALA A 134 13.18 -2.53 -2.77
CA ALA A 134 13.20 -1.09 -3.06
C ALA A 134 13.70 -0.25 -1.87
N ARG A 135 13.32 -0.63 -0.64
CA ARG A 135 13.80 0.03 0.59
C ARG A 135 15.31 -0.10 0.76
N HIS A 136 15.85 -1.27 0.49
CA HIS A 136 17.28 -1.54 0.65
C HIS A 136 18.14 -1.00 -0.49
N ALA A 137 17.54 -0.72 -1.65
CA ALA A 137 18.23 -0.14 -2.81
C ALA A 137 18.32 1.39 -2.76
N ALA A 138 17.55 2.03 -1.89
CA ALA A 138 17.47 3.49 -1.79
C ALA A 138 18.58 4.07 -0.92
#